data_747f00e13282622dbbcbd22ef01d1ee0
#
_entry.id   747f00e13282622dbbcbd22ef01d1ee0
#
_cell.length_a   1.000
_cell.length_b   1.000
_cell.length_c   1.000
_cell.angle_alpha   90.00
_cell.angle_beta   90.00
_cell.angle_gamma   90.00
#
_symmetry.space_group_name_H-M   'P 1'
#
loop_
_entity.id
_entity.type
_entity.pdbx_description
1 polymer ?
#
loop_
_entity_poly.entity_id
_entity_poly.type
_entity_poly.pdbx_seq_one_letter_code
_entity_poly.pdbx_strand_id
1 'polypeptide(L)'
;IEDLKWIRILYCYPEEITKELVHAIKTLPKVCHYLDIPIQHGSDGILKRMGRRTNSKELRDMVHYLRQEIPDIALRTTLITGFPGESEQDFEQLKEFVEEEDTPAAAMEEQVPEEVAEKRRDEIMQIQQKIAFEKTSAQIGRALEVMVEGALPEDGVYITRTYMDAPEVDGYVFVATDWNLMSGDFLNVKITGADEYDL
;
A
#
# COMPACT_ATOMS: atom_id res chain seq x y z
N ILE A 1 17.06 -13.74 15.39
CA ILE A 1 17.12 -12.66 16.41
C ILE A 1 15.88 -12.81 17.25
N GLU A 2 16.03 -13.06 18.56
CA GLU A 2 14.90 -13.39 19.43
C GLU A 2 13.94 -12.21 19.59
N ASP A 3 14.46 -11.01 19.80
CA ASP A 3 13.69 -9.79 20.07
C ASP A 3 13.10 -9.13 18.81
N LEU A 4 13.41 -9.65 17.62
CA LEU A 4 12.84 -9.14 16.40
C LEU A 4 11.37 -9.57 16.28
N LYS A 5 10.46 -8.61 16.21
CA LYS A 5 9.01 -8.84 16.13
C LYS A 5 8.53 -8.87 14.69
N TRP A 6 8.82 -7.85 13.90
CA TRP A 6 8.39 -7.70 12.51
C TRP A 6 9.56 -7.55 11.54
N ILE A 7 9.46 -8.19 10.39
CA ILE A 7 10.31 -8.03 9.21
C ILE A 7 9.41 -7.60 8.07
N ARG A 8 9.61 -6.39 7.54
CA ARG A 8 8.87 -5.86 6.40
C ARG A 8 9.75 -5.84 5.17
N ILE A 9 9.22 -6.29 4.04
CA ILE A 9 9.91 -6.22 2.75
C ILE A 9 9.42 -4.96 2.04
N LEU A 10 10.33 -4.01 1.84
CA LEU A 10 10.09 -2.79 1.09
C LEU A 10 10.76 -2.90 -0.28
N TYR A 11 10.04 -2.48 -1.33
CA TYR A 11 10.54 -2.37 -2.69
C TYR A 11 10.94 -3.71 -3.33
N CYS A 12 9.95 -4.48 -3.74
CA CYS A 12 10.14 -5.75 -4.45
C CYS A 12 9.65 -5.62 -5.90
N TYR A 13 10.54 -5.82 -6.88
CA TYR A 13 10.11 -5.84 -8.28
C TYR A 13 9.17 -7.01 -8.57
N PRO A 14 8.16 -6.84 -9.46
CA PRO A 14 7.25 -7.93 -9.83
C PRO A 14 7.97 -9.21 -10.27
N GLU A 15 9.07 -9.06 -11.00
CA GLU A 15 9.88 -10.16 -11.53
C GLU A 15 10.63 -10.96 -10.45
N GLU A 16 10.81 -10.38 -9.25
CA GLU A 16 11.51 -11.00 -8.12
C GLU A 16 10.54 -11.73 -7.17
N ILE A 17 9.24 -11.67 -7.43
CA ILE A 17 8.23 -12.32 -6.62
C ILE A 17 8.12 -13.80 -6.99
N THR A 18 8.96 -14.61 -6.35
CA THR A 18 8.99 -16.06 -6.55
C THR A 18 8.02 -16.78 -5.61
N LYS A 19 7.69 -18.03 -5.94
CA LYS A 19 6.86 -18.89 -5.07
C LYS A 19 7.50 -19.14 -3.71
N GLU A 20 8.84 -19.21 -3.68
CA GLU A 20 9.62 -19.38 -2.45
C GLU A 20 9.50 -18.13 -1.56
N LEU A 21 9.56 -16.93 -2.14
CA LEU A 21 9.35 -15.68 -1.41
C LEU A 21 7.93 -15.61 -0.83
N VAL A 22 6.91 -15.90 -1.65
CA VAL A 22 5.50 -15.91 -1.21
C VAL A 22 5.29 -16.95 -0.10
N HIS A 23 5.89 -18.15 -0.23
CA HIS A 23 5.84 -19.16 0.81
C HIS A 23 6.52 -18.70 2.10
N ALA A 24 7.66 -18.01 2.01
CA ALA A 24 8.35 -17.46 3.18
C ALA A 24 7.50 -16.39 3.89
N ILE A 25 6.90 -15.45 3.14
CA ILE A 25 6.02 -14.44 3.71
C ILE A 25 4.83 -15.10 4.41
N LYS A 26 4.21 -16.09 3.77
CA LYS A 26 3.04 -16.82 4.30
C LYS A 26 3.34 -17.61 5.58
N THR A 27 4.55 -18.17 5.71
CA THR A 27 4.83 -19.18 6.76
C THR A 27 5.72 -18.69 7.89
N LEU A 28 6.49 -17.63 7.70
CA LEU A 28 7.39 -17.12 8.73
C LEU A 28 6.67 -16.10 9.61
N PRO A 29 6.45 -16.39 10.91
CA PRO A 29 5.57 -15.59 11.77
C PRO A 29 6.10 -14.17 12.10
N LYS A 30 7.35 -13.89 11.79
CA LYS A 30 7.95 -12.55 11.97
C LYS A 30 7.95 -11.73 10.68
N VAL A 31 7.62 -12.35 9.53
CA VAL A 31 7.54 -11.62 8.25
C VAL A 31 6.14 -11.05 8.11
N CYS A 32 6.05 -9.74 7.96
CA CYS A 32 4.77 -9.07 7.74
C CYS A 32 4.16 -9.55 6.43
N HIS A 33 2.84 -9.77 6.41
CA HIS A 33 2.07 -9.96 5.18
C HIS A 33 1.95 -8.61 4.46
N TYR A 34 3.07 -8.13 3.94
CA TYR A 34 3.21 -6.83 3.31
C TYR A 34 4.24 -6.89 2.18
N LEU A 35 3.92 -6.29 1.04
CA LEU A 35 4.84 -6.05 -0.07
C LEU A 35 4.63 -4.66 -0.67
N ASP A 36 5.72 -3.95 -0.94
CA ASP A 36 5.74 -2.75 -1.76
C ASP A 36 6.28 -3.10 -3.14
N ILE A 37 5.39 -3.03 -4.15
CA ILE A 37 5.65 -3.52 -5.51
C ILE A 37 5.49 -2.36 -6.50
N PRO A 38 6.56 -1.80 -7.06
CA PRO A 38 6.49 -0.66 -7.98
C PRO A 38 5.97 -1.11 -9.37
N ILE A 39 4.66 -1.17 -9.54
CA ILE A 39 3.99 -1.58 -10.78
C ILE A 39 4.21 -0.56 -11.89
N GLN A 40 4.16 0.72 -11.59
CA GLN A 40 4.43 1.88 -12.43
C GLN A 40 3.28 2.28 -13.36
N HIS A 41 2.63 1.38 -14.09
CA HIS A 41 1.50 1.69 -14.97
C HIS A 41 0.62 0.47 -15.26
N GLY A 42 -0.65 0.71 -15.66
CA GLY A 42 -1.61 -0.31 -16.08
C GLY A 42 -1.64 -0.57 -17.59
N SER A 43 -1.03 0.28 -18.42
CA SER A 43 -0.98 0.13 -19.88
C SER A 43 0.29 -0.58 -20.35
N ASP A 44 0.14 -1.60 -21.19
CA ASP A 44 1.28 -2.33 -21.78
C ASP A 44 2.14 -1.43 -22.66
N GLY A 45 1.54 -0.45 -23.35
CA GLY A 45 2.25 0.52 -24.17
C GLY A 45 3.22 1.36 -23.33
N ILE A 46 2.76 1.86 -22.21
CA ILE A 46 3.55 2.68 -21.29
C ILE A 46 4.56 1.81 -20.53
N LEU A 47 4.17 0.66 -20.02
CA LEU A 47 5.09 -0.28 -19.36
C LEU A 47 6.30 -0.62 -20.24
N LYS A 48 6.06 -0.89 -21.53
CA LYS A 48 7.12 -1.14 -22.51
C LYS A 48 8.02 0.09 -22.72
N ARG A 49 7.46 1.30 -22.79
CA ARG A 49 8.24 2.56 -22.92
C ARG A 49 9.06 2.85 -21.66
N MET A 50 8.58 2.45 -20.47
CA MET A 50 9.31 2.51 -19.22
C MET A 50 10.40 1.43 -19.11
N GLY A 51 10.53 0.54 -20.09
CA GLY A 51 11.49 -0.57 -20.06
C GLY A 51 11.12 -1.68 -19.07
N ARG A 52 9.83 -1.77 -18.68
CA ARG A 52 9.35 -2.84 -17.80
C ARG A 52 9.31 -4.18 -18.53
N ARG A 53 9.60 -5.25 -17.81
CA ARG A 53 9.62 -6.63 -18.36
C ARG A 53 8.28 -7.31 -18.25
N THR A 54 7.44 -6.89 -17.30
CA THR A 54 6.09 -7.38 -17.06
C THR A 54 5.06 -6.57 -17.84
N ASN A 55 3.99 -7.20 -18.27
CA ASN A 55 2.81 -6.58 -18.86
C ASN A 55 1.66 -6.48 -17.85
N SER A 56 0.61 -5.74 -18.20
CA SER A 56 -0.55 -5.50 -17.36
C SER A 56 -1.23 -6.80 -16.87
N LYS A 57 -1.35 -7.78 -17.77
CA LYS A 57 -1.93 -9.08 -17.41
C LYS A 57 -1.08 -9.83 -16.40
N GLU A 58 0.23 -9.88 -16.58
CA GLU A 58 1.15 -10.55 -15.66
C GLU A 58 1.12 -9.88 -14.27
N LEU A 59 1.00 -8.54 -14.24
CA LEU A 59 0.87 -7.80 -12.99
C LEU A 59 -0.44 -8.15 -12.26
N ARG A 60 -1.58 -8.21 -12.97
CA ARG A 60 -2.88 -8.62 -12.40
C ARG A 60 -2.83 -10.08 -11.91
N ASP A 61 -2.29 -10.98 -12.71
CA ASP A 61 -2.15 -12.39 -12.35
C ASP A 61 -1.29 -12.55 -11.08
N MET A 62 -0.21 -11.77 -10.95
CA MET A 62 0.65 -11.75 -9.78
C MET A 62 -0.09 -11.25 -8.53
N VAL A 63 -0.79 -10.12 -8.61
CA VAL A 63 -1.53 -9.60 -7.46
C VAL A 63 -2.64 -10.56 -7.04
N HIS A 64 -3.36 -11.11 -8.00
CA HIS A 64 -4.38 -12.13 -7.73
C HIS A 64 -3.77 -13.36 -7.03
N TYR A 65 -2.62 -13.85 -7.50
CA TYR A 65 -1.89 -14.94 -6.87
C TYR A 65 -1.48 -14.62 -5.43
N LEU A 66 -0.94 -13.41 -5.19
CA LEU A 66 -0.56 -12.97 -3.85
C LEU A 66 -1.74 -12.97 -2.89
N ARG A 67 -2.89 -12.44 -3.31
CA ARG A 67 -4.12 -12.40 -2.50
C ARG A 67 -4.74 -13.77 -2.27
N GLN A 68 -4.59 -14.69 -3.22
CA GLN A 68 -5.01 -16.08 -3.01
C GLN A 68 -4.14 -16.82 -1.99
N GLU A 69 -2.81 -16.65 -2.07
CA GLU A 69 -1.88 -17.33 -1.17
C GLU A 69 -1.86 -16.71 0.23
N ILE A 70 -2.02 -15.39 0.33
CA ILE A 70 -1.96 -14.62 1.58
C ILE A 70 -3.15 -13.66 1.61
N PRO A 71 -4.34 -14.09 2.05
CA PRO A 71 -5.59 -13.32 1.94
C PRO A 71 -5.60 -11.98 2.69
N ASP A 72 -4.73 -11.82 3.68
CA ASP A 72 -4.57 -10.61 4.50
C ASP A 72 -3.33 -9.78 4.09
N ILE A 73 -2.75 -10.04 2.91
CA ILE A 73 -1.58 -9.29 2.46
C ILE A 73 -1.93 -7.81 2.21
N ALA A 74 -1.14 -6.93 2.81
CA ALA A 74 -1.12 -5.52 2.46
C ALA A 74 -0.19 -5.31 1.25
N LEU A 75 -0.74 -4.82 0.15
CA LEU A 75 0.01 -4.49 -1.05
C LEU A 75 0.08 -2.97 -1.18
N ARG A 76 1.28 -2.45 -1.24
CA ARG A 76 1.58 -1.09 -1.61
C ARG A 76 2.24 -1.08 -2.97
N THR A 77 2.00 -0.06 -3.76
CA THR A 77 2.61 0.06 -5.06
C THR A 77 2.88 1.53 -5.41
N THR A 78 3.53 1.80 -6.51
CA THR A 78 3.81 3.13 -7.07
C THR A 78 3.38 3.15 -8.53
N LEU A 79 2.60 4.16 -8.96
CA LEU A 79 2.23 4.37 -10.36
C LEU A 79 2.76 5.69 -10.87
N ILE A 80 2.79 5.86 -12.20
CA ILE A 80 3.21 7.07 -12.90
C ILE A 80 2.06 7.55 -13.80
N THR A 81 1.51 8.72 -13.54
CA THR A 81 0.60 9.42 -14.43
C THR A 81 1.36 10.51 -15.20
N GLY A 82 0.91 10.81 -16.41
CA GLY A 82 1.57 11.82 -17.24
C GLY A 82 2.92 11.37 -17.81
N PHE A 83 3.13 10.05 -17.97
CA PHE A 83 4.35 9.54 -18.58
C PHE A 83 4.45 10.00 -20.04
N PRO A 84 5.65 10.36 -20.57
CA PRO A 84 5.82 10.83 -21.94
C PRO A 84 5.18 9.91 -22.98
N GLY A 85 4.22 10.49 -23.74
CA GLY A 85 3.42 9.79 -24.74
C GLY A 85 2.29 8.93 -24.17
N GLU A 86 1.90 9.13 -22.93
CA GLU A 86 0.68 8.56 -22.36
C GLU A 86 -0.54 9.19 -23.02
N SER A 87 -1.31 8.37 -23.72
CA SER A 87 -2.59 8.77 -24.32
C SER A 87 -3.73 8.73 -23.28
N GLU A 88 -4.89 9.29 -23.65
CA GLU A 88 -6.10 9.15 -22.84
C GLU A 88 -6.51 7.68 -22.65
N GLN A 89 -6.33 6.85 -23.69
CA GLN A 89 -6.61 5.42 -23.58
C GLN A 89 -5.65 4.70 -22.64
N ASP A 90 -4.37 5.08 -22.59
CA ASP A 90 -3.41 4.53 -21.63
C ASP A 90 -3.79 4.92 -20.20
N PHE A 91 -4.25 6.16 -20.02
CA PHE A 91 -4.71 6.64 -18.71
C PHE A 91 -6.00 5.94 -18.26
N GLU A 92 -6.97 5.67 -19.16
CA GLU A 92 -8.14 4.85 -18.81
C GLU A 92 -7.74 3.44 -18.37
N GLN A 93 -6.78 2.80 -19.05
CA GLN A 93 -6.24 1.50 -18.62
C GLN A 93 -5.55 1.57 -17.27
N LEU A 94 -4.92 2.70 -16.94
CA LEU A 94 -4.35 2.92 -15.62
C LEU A 94 -5.44 3.04 -14.55
N LYS A 95 -6.52 3.77 -14.80
CA LYS A 95 -7.66 3.88 -13.88
C LYS A 95 -8.31 2.52 -13.63
N GLU A 96 -8.60 1.77 -14.69
CA GLU A 96 -9.12 0.40 -14.58
C GLU A 96 -8.20 -0.49 -13.74
N PHE A 97 -6.88 -0.35 -13.92
CA PHE A 97 -5.91 -1.09 -13.14
C PHE A 97 -5.94 -0.68 -11.66
N VAL A 98 -6.09 0.61 -11.35
CA VAL A 98 -6.13 1.13 -9.96
C VAL A 98 -7.44 0.78 -9.25
N GLU A 99 -8.57 0.76 -9.95
CA GLU A 99 -9.83 0.26 -9.40
C GLU A 99 -9.72 -1.20 -8.95
N GLU A 100 -8.81 -1.96 -9.58
CA GLU A 100 -8.44 -3.31 -9.17
C GLU A 100 -7.27 -3.32 -8.15
N GLU A 101 -6.32 -2.32 -8.25
CA GLU A 101 -5.03 -2.28 -7.51
C GLU A 101 -4.52 -0.83 -7.29
N ASP A 102 -4.24 -0.27 -6.21
CA ASP A 102 -3.87 1.13 -5.87
C ASP A 102 -2.42 1.60 -6.13
N THR A 103 -2.16 2.86 -6.67
CA THR A 103 -0.87 3.62 -6.51
C THR A 103 -0.55 4.89 -7.32
N PRO A 104 0.47 5.79 -7.04
CA PRO A 104 0.93 6.97 -7.82
C PRO A 104 2.43 7.07 -8.18
N ALA A 105 2.85 8.07 -9.09
CA ALA A 105 4.21 8.25 -9.62
C ALA A 105 4.64 9.54 -10.37
N ALA A 106 5.90 9.78 -10.87
CA ALA A 106 6.35 10.93 -11.70
C ALA A 106 7.70 10.88 -12.46
N ALA A 107 7.78 11.53 -13.66
CA ALA A 107 8.79 12.31 -14.43
C ALA A 107 9.67 11.70 -15.53
N MET A 108 9.49 12.13 -16.84
CA MET A 108 10.40 12.03 -18.02
C MET A 108 10.10 13.04 -19.14
N GLU A 109 10.93 13.15 -20.25
CA GLU A 109 10.77 14.04 -21.40
C GLU A 109 9.67 13.61 -22.37
N GLU A 110 9.08 14.50 -23.17
CA GLU A 110 7.79 14.50 -23.87
C GLU A 110 6.61 14.60 -22.88
N GLN A 111 6.64 15.65 -22.09
CA GLN A 111 5.71 15.88 -20.99
C GLN A 111 4.25 15.98 -21.47
N VAL A 112 3.38 15.22 -20.84
CA VAL A 112 1.95 15.56 -20.77
C VAL A 112 1.87 16.96 -20.12
N PRO A 113 1.03 17.90 -20.63
CA PRO A 113 0.90 19.20 -20.00
C PRO A 113 0.66 19.08 -18.50
N GLU A 114 1.35 19.92 -17.70
CA GLU A 114 1.33 19.82 -16.23
C GLU A 114 -0.10 19.80 -15.67
N GLU A 115 -0.99 20.66 -16.20
CA GLU A 115 -2.41 20.69 -15.83
C GLU A 115 -3.13 19.34 -16.07
N VAL A 116 -2.78 18.60 -17.12
CA VAL A 116 -3.36 17.31 -17.45
C VAL A 116 -2.78 16.22 -16.53
N ALA A 117 -1.49 16.27 -16.27
CA ALA A 117 -0.83 15.32 -15.35
C ALA A 117 -1.35 15.50 -13.92
N GLU A 118 -1.53 16.75 -13.46
CA GLU A 118 -2.14 17.06 -12.16
C GLU A 118 -3.58 16.56 -12.07
N LYS A 119 -4.38 16.83 -13.09
CA LYS A 119 -5.77 16.35 -13.14
C LYS A 119 -5.85 14.84 -13.08
N ARG A 120 -5.01 14.13 -13.84
CA ARG A 120 -4.93 12.66 -13.84
C ARG A 120 -4.49 12.12 -12.49
N ARG A 121 -3.50 12.75 -11.85
CA ARG A 121 -3.09 12.42 -10.48
C ARG A 121 -4.26 12.56 -9.53
N ASP A 122 -4.99 13.67 -9.58
CA ASP A 122 -6.09 13.96 -8.67
C ASP A 122 -7.25 12.98 -8.87
N GLU A 123 -7.56 12.56 -10.10
CA GLU A 123 -8.55 11.51 -10.38
C GLU A 123 -8.13 10.17 -9.75
N ILE A 124 -6.88 9.75 -9.94
CA ILE A 124 -6.36 8.51 -9.32
C ILE A 124 -6.39 8.61 -7.79
N MET A 125 -5.99 9.75 -7.22
CA MET A 125 -6.01 9.96 -5.78
C MET A 125 -7.43 9.91 -5.20
N GLN A 126 -8.45 10.40 -5.92
CA GLN A 126 -9.84 10.29 -5.50
C GLN A 126 -10.34 8.84 -5.50
N ILE A 127 -9.97 8.06 -6.51
CA ILE A 127 -10.29 6.62 -6.56
C ILE A 127 -9.63 5.92 -5.38
N GLN A 128 -8.33 6.15 -5.18
CA GLN A 128 -7.56 5.55 -4.10
C GLN A 128 -8.10 5.92 -2.71
N GLN A 129 -8.45 7.18 -2.48
CA GLN A 129 -9.04 7.64 -1.22
C GLN A 129 -10.33 6.89 -0.90
N LYS A 130 -11.21 6.71 -1.90
CA LYS A 130 -12.44 5.94 -1.72
C LYS A 130 -12.15 4.49 -1.31
N ILE A 131 -11.20 3.84 -2.00
CA ILE A 131 -10.81 2.46 -1.70
C ILE A 131 -10.16 2.37 -0.31
N ALA A 132 -9.29 3.34 0.05
CA ALA A 132 -8.68 3.41 1.37
C ALA A 132 -9.76 3.51 2.46
N PHE A 133 -10.72 4.42 2.32
CA PHE A 133 -11.82 4.58 3.27
C PHE A 133 -12.69 3.32 3.41
N GLU A 134 -12.96 2.61 2.30
CA GLU A 134 -13.69 1.34 2.35
C GLU A 134 -12.87 0.26 3.10
N LYS A 135 -11.56 0.21 2.88
CA LYS A 135 -10.65 -0.75 3.55
C LYS A 135 -10.47 -0.44 5.04
N THR A 136 -10.28 0.83 5.42
CA THR A 136 -10.17 1.24 6.84
C THR A 136 -11.48 0.99 7.56
N SER A 137 -12.62 1.37 6.97
CA SER A 137 -13.95 1.12 7.54
C SER A 137 -14.23 -0.37 7.76
N ALA A 138 -13.73 -1.25 6.89
CA ALA A 138 -13.88 -2.70 7.04
C ALA A 138 -13.06 -3.27 8.23
N GLN A 139 -12.15 -2.50 8.84
CA GLN A 139 -11.44 -2.91 10.05
C GLN A 139 -12.27 -2.69 11.33
N ILE A 140 -13.33 -1.89 11.30
CA ILE A 140 -14.15 -1.59 12.48
C ILE A 140 -14.71 -2.89 13.09
N GLY A 141 -14.52 -3.04 14.39
CA GLY A 141 -14.91 -4.22 15.15
C GLY A 141 -13.84 -5.32 15.22
N ARG A 142 -12.81 -5.27 14.37
CA ARG A 142 -11.69 -6.23 14.39
C ARG A 142 -10.73 -5.94 15.54
N ALA A 143 -10.01 -6.98 15.97
CA ALA A 143 -8.86 -6.83 16.86
C ALA A 143 -7.58 -6.90 16.03
N LEU A 144 -6.72 -5.90 16.17
CA LEU A 144 -5.44 -5.79 15.47
C LEU A 144 -4.29 -5.68 16.47
N GLU A 145 -3.16 -6.32 16.18
CA GLU A 145 -1.91 -6.07 16.90
C GLU A 145 -1.28 -4.79 16.34
N VAL A 146 -0.96 -3.85 17.22
CA VAL A 146 -0.33 -2.58 16.86
C VAL A 146 0.99 -2.39 17.61
N MET A 147 1.90 -1.62 17.00
CA MET A 147 3.13 -1.18 17.63
C MET A 147 3.04 0.31 17.94
N VAL A 148 3.38 0.70 19.16
CA VAL A 148 3.43 2.09 19.59
C VAL A 148 4.63 2.79 18.95
N GLU A 149 4.39 3.91 18.27
CA GLU A 149 5.42 4.80 17.73
C GLU A 149 5.68 5.99 18.64
N GLY A 150 4.63 6.55 19.25
CA GLY A 150 4.72 7.69 20.14
C GLY A 150 3.42 7.98 20.86
N ALA A 151 3.40 9.06 21.63
CA ALA A 151 2.22 9.55 22.35
C ALA A 151 1.89 10.97 21.92
N LEU A 152 0.60 11.30 21.88
CA LEU A 152 0.15 12.70 21.83
C LEU A 152 0.13 13.25 23.25
N PRO A 153 0.88 14.33 23.56
CA PRO A 153 1.17 14.72 24.94
C PRO A 153 -0.04 15.16 25.77
N GLU A 154 -1.13 15.54 25.14
CA GLU A 154 -2.25 16.23 25.82
C GLU A 154 -3.48 15.37 26.06
N ASP A 155 -3.60 14.16 25.44
CA ASP A 155 -4.89 13.47 25.36
C ASP A 155 -4.90 12.01 25.86
N GLY A 156 -3.79 11.44 26.34
CA GLY A 156 -3.70 10.01 26.67
C GLY A 156 -3.91 9.11 25.44
N VAL A 157 -3.58 9.64 24.25
CA VAL A 157 -3.67 8.95 22.97
C VAL A 157 -2.29 8.61 22.46
N TYR A 158 -2.12 7.38 22.03
CA TYR A 158 -0.89 6.88 21.42
C TYR A 158 -1.03 6.76 19.91
N ILE A 159 0.01 7.17 19.20
CA ILE A 159 0.17 6.93 17.77
C ILE A 159 0.75 5.54 17.62
N THR A 160 0.05 4.69 16.90
CA THR A 160 0.45 3.30 16.68
C THR A 160 0.28 2.94 15.19
N ARG A 161 0.84 1.83 14.76
CA ARG A 161 0.62 1.27 13.43
C ARG A 161 0.51 -0.25 13.46
N THR A 162 -0.17 -0.81 12.47
CA THR A 162 -0.26 -2.25 12.28
C THR A 162 0.91 -2.78 11.42
N TYR A 163 0.94 -4.10 11.19
CA TYR A 163 1.85 -4.71 10.22
C TYR A 163 1.55 -4.25 8.77
N MET A 164 0.34 -3.75 8.50
CA MET A 164 -0.09 -3.28 7.17
C MET A 164 0.48 -1.89 6.83
N ASP A 165 0.86 -1.10 7.84
CA ASP A 165 1.21 0.30 7.69
C ASP A 165 2.73 0.49 7.67
N ALA A 166 3.27 1.10 6.62
CA ALA A 166 4.68 1.48 6.56
C ALA A 166 4.92 2.78 7.36
N PRO A 167 6.01 2.87 8.14
CA PRO A 167 6.33 4.07 8.93
C PRO A 167 6.37 5.33 8.07
N GLU A 168 5.78 6.42 8.54
CA GLU A 168 5.82 7.76 7.92
C GLU A 168 5.20 7.84 6.50
N VAL A 169 4.52 6.80 6.05
CA VAL A 169 3.98 6.71 4.68
C VAL A 169 2.48 6.41 4.68
N ASP A 170 2.07 5.38 5.42
CA ASP A 170 0.68 4.94 5.50
C ASP A 170 -0.01 5.56 6.73
N GLY A 171 -1.30 5.30 6.93
CA GLY A 171 -2.08 5.81 8.06
C GLY A 171 -1.65 5.27 9.43
N TYR A 172 -2.27 5.80 10.46
CA TYR A 172 -2.01 5.45 11.85
C TYR A 172 -3.22 4.79 12.52
N VAL A 173 -2.95 4.11 13.62
CA VAL A 173 -3.99 3.68 14.55
C VAL A 173 -3.84 4.50 15.82
N PHE A 174 -4.86 5.29 16.16
CA PHE A 174 -4.89 6.09 17.38
C PHE A 174 -5.50 5.29 18.53
N VAL A 175 -4.71 5.08 19.57
CA VAL A 175 -5.10 4.25 20.72
C VAL A 175 -5.27 5.11 21.97
N ALA A 176 -6.50 5.23 22.43
CA ALA A 176 -6.81 5.89 23.70
C ALA A 176 -6.76 4.86 24.85
N THR A 177 -5.90 5.11 25.86
CA THR A 177 -5.74 4.23 27.01
C THR A 177 -5.13 4.95 28.20
N ASP A 178 -5.46 4.49 29.41
CA ASP A 178 -4.82 4.95 30.66
C ASP A 178 -3.49 4.20 30.94
N TRP A 179 -3.09 3.28 30.07
CA TRP A 179 -1.85 2.54 30.25
C TRP A 179 -0.65 3.43 29.88
N ASN A 180 0.45 3.24 30.60
CA ASN A 180 1.70 3.92 30.27
C ASN A 180 2.48 3.07 29.27
N LEU A 181 2.40 3.45 28.00
CA LEU A 181 3.03 2.73 26.89
C LEU A 181 4.30 3.47 26.43
N MET A 182 5.25 2.71 25.91
CA MET A 182 6.51 3.23 25.34
C MET A 182 6.60 2.90 23.85
N SER A 183 7.33 3.72 23.10
CA SER A 183 7.65 3.42 21.70
C SER A 183 8.31 2.03 21.58
N GLY A 184 7.81 1.22 20.67
CA GLY A 184 8.20 -0.18 20.49
C GLY A 184 7.35 -1.20 21.25
N ASP A 185 6.44 -0.77 22.13
CA ASP A 185 5.49 -1.68 22.78
C ASP A 185 4.48 -2.22 21.76
N PHE A 186 4.05 -3.47 21.95
CA PHE A 186 3.03 -4.13 21.13
C PHE A 186 1.80 -4.44 21.97
N LEU A 187 0.63 -4.16 21.43
CA LEU A 187 -0.64 -4.47 22.08
C LEU A 187 -1.73 -4.83 21.07
N ASN A 188 -2.74 -5.56 21.53
CA ASN A 188 -3.93 -5.82 20.73
C ASN A 188 -5.00 -4.76 21.04
N VAL A 189 -5.50 -4.12 20.01
CA VAL A 189 -6.55 -3.10 20.10
C VAL A 189 -7.77 -3.53 19.31
N LYS A 190 -8.95 -3.11 19.76
CA LYS A 190 -10.20 -3.26 19.00
C LYS A 190 -10.48 -1.96 18.27
N ILE A 191 -10.59 -2.02 16.97
CA ILE A 191 -10.92 -0.86 16.14
C ILE A 191 -12.37 -0.45 16.41
N THR A 192 -12.57 0.80 16.79
CA THR A 192 -13.89 1.37 17.14
C THR A 192 -14.37 2.42 16.15
N GLY A 193 -13.47 2.99 15.36
CA GLY A 193 -13.75 3.99 14.34
C GLY A 193 -12.71 3.92 13.22
N ALA A 194 -12.99 4.60 12.14
CA ALA A 194 -12.09 4.78 11.01
C ALA A 194 -12.33 6.15 10.39
N ASP A 195 -11.27 6.78 9.92
CA ASP A 195 -11.29 7.96 9.07
C ASP A 195 -10.64 7.61 7.72
N GLU A 196 -10.41 8.56 6.84
CA GLU A 196 -9.98 8.32 5.45
C GLU A 196 -8.80 7.34 5.34
N TYR A 197 -7.77 7.51 6.17
CA TYR A 197 -6.57 6.68 6.17
C TYR A 197 -6.23 6.09 7.56
N ASP A 198 -6.88 6.57 8.62
CA ASP A 198 -6.54 6.27 10.00
C ASP A 198 -7.62 5.41 10.70
N LEU A 199 -7.22 4.73 11.78
CA LEU A 199 -8.05 3.87 12.61
C LEU A 199 -8.08 4.34 14.07
#